data_a42495a87640f5e0bbc3ce7613bb2068
#
_entry.id   a42495a87640f5e0bbc3ce7613bb2068
#
_cell.length_a   1.000
_cell.length_b   1.000
_cell.length_c   1.000
_cell.angle_alpha   90.00
_cell.angle_beta   90.00
_cell.angle_gamma   90.00
#
_symmetry.space_group_name_H-M   'P 1'
#
loop_
_entity.id
_entity.type
_entity.pdbx_description
1 polymer ?
#
loop_
_entity_poly.entity_id
_entity_poly.type
_entity_poly.pdbx_seq_one_letter_code
_entity_poly.pdbx_strand_id
1 'polypeptide(L)'
;MRLEVFCQDRLGLTRELLDLLVARNIDLRGIEITALGRIYLNFSAVEFDAFSNLMAEIRRTPGVTDVRTVAYMPSEREHRALSALLVAMPDPVFSIDLKSKVELANPAAQNLFNLDEEKMRNFSAGNLINGFNFMRWLESDRVEAQAQHVVIEGRDFLMEARPIYLPGEEGQNDRPVGAMVMLKSTARMGRQLQNLVVTDESEFDHIIAVTPKMRQVVDQARKLAMLDAPLLIVGDTGTGKDMLARACHLRSARGKNPFLALNCASLPDDVAESELFGHAAGAYPNALEGKKGFFEQANGGSVLLDEIGEMSPRMQTKLLRFLNDGTFRRVGEEHEVHVNVRVICATQKNLIELVQRGEFREDLFYRLNVLTLQLPPLRDRPQDILPLTEMFVARFADEQGMARPRLSPQLNAFLTRYAWPGNVRQLKNALYRALTQLEGYELRPQDIVLPEQALDVSLGDEALEGTLDQITSRFERSILTRLYLSYPSTRKLAKRLGVSHTAIANKLREYGLGQKRTESE
;
A
#
# COMPACT_ATOMS: atom_id res chain seq x y z
N MET A 1 18.49 -26.05 -17.07
CA MET A 1 19.41 -24.91 -16.90
C MET A 1 18.84 -23.71 -17.62
N ARG A 2 19.15 -22.47 -17.15
CA ARG A 2 18.61 -21.25 -17.76
C ARG A 2 19.72 -20.24 -17.97
N LEU A 3 19.75 -19.61 -19.15
CA LEU A 3 20.73 -18.61 -19.54
C LEU A 3 20.04 -17.31 -19.92
N GLU A 4 20.66 -16.19 -19.56
CA GLU A 4 20.36 -14.87 -20.06
C GLU A 4 21.50 -14.46 -21.00
N VAL A 5 21.18 -14.20 -22.26
CA VAL A 5 22.12 -13.77 -23.29
C VAL A 5 21.88 -12.30 -23.58
N PHE A 6 22.88 -11.49 -23.31
CA PHE A 6 22.89 -10.07 -23.65
C PHE A 6 23.38 -9.90 -25.08
N CYS A 7 22.57 -9.32 -25.93
CA CYS A 7 22.92 -9.18 -27.35
C CYS A 7 22.52 -7.82 -27.90
N GLN A 8 23.18 -7.43 -28.99
CA GLN A 8 22.73 -6.35 -29.84
C GLN A 8 21.68 -6.90 -30.81
N ASP A 9 20.62 -6.13 -31.05
CA ASP A 9 19.54 -6.55 -31.95
C ASP A 9 20.11 -6.77 -33.35
N ARG A 10 20.15 -8.04 -33.79
CA ARG A 10 20.67 -8.48 -35.07
C ARG A 10 19.79 -9.58 -35.65
N LEU A 11 19.37 -9.38 -36.88
CA LEU A 11 18.57 -10.38 -37.61
C LEU A 11 19.35 -11.72 -37.68
N GLY A 12 18.68 -12.82 -37.28
CA GLY A 12 19.22 -14.16 -37.34
C GLY A 12 20.00 -14.63 -36.11
N LEU A 13 20.28 -13.78 -35.12
CA LEU A 13 21.02 -14.16 -33.91
C LEU A 13 20.33 -15.29 -33.13
N THR A 14 19.03 -15.18 -32.95
CA THR A 14 18.25 -16.22 -32.26
C THR A 14 18.39 -17.58 -32.95
N ARG A 15 18.40 -17.62 -34.28
CA ARG A 15 18.59 -18.85 -35.06
C ARG A 15 20.01 -19.41 -34.82
N GLU A 16 21.04 -18.59 -34.87
CA GLU A 16 22.41 -19.04 -34.60
C GLU A 16 22.55 -19.65 -33.20
N LEU A 17 21.91 -19.06 -32.18
CA LEU A 17 21.90 -19.60 -30.83
C LEU A 17 21.16 -20.95 -30.76
N LEU A 18 20.07 -21.10 -31.49
CA LEU A 18 19.33 -22.37 -31.56
C LEU A 18 20.15 -23.44 -32.30
N ASP A 19 20.81 -23.09 -33.40
CA ASP A 19 21.66 -23.99 -34.15
C ASP A 19 22.82 -24.55 -33.28
N LEU A 20 23.39 -23.71 -32.38
CA LEU A 20 24.41 -24.15 -31.41
C LEU A 20 23.88 -25.19 -30.42
N LEU A 21 22.63 -25.05 -29.94
CA LEU A 21 22.00 -26.00 -29.05
C LEU A 21 21.70 -27.32 -29.76
N VAL A 22 21.18 -27.24 -31.00
CA VAL A 22 20.88 -28.40 -31.83
C VAL A 22 22.16 -29.18 -32.17
N ALA A 23 23.27 -28.52 -32.55
CA ALA A 23 24.56 -29.15 -32.87
C ALA A 23 25.12 -29.94 -31.68
N ARG A 24 24.71 -29.61 -30.45
CA ARG A 24 25.12 -30.31 -29.22
C ARG A 24 24.08 -31.27 -28.66
N ASN A 25 23.00 -31.51 -29.40
CA ASN A 25 21.88 -32.33 -28.99
C ASN A 25 21.27 -31.93 -27.64
N ILE A 26 21.20 -30.59 -27.40
CA ILE A 26 20.62 -30.02 -26.19
C ILE A 26 19.16 -29.67 -26.46
N ASP A 27 18.27 -30.30 -25.69
CA ASP A 27 16.83 -30.09 -25.80
C ASP A 27 16.42 -28.73 -25.19
N LEU A 28 15.87 -27.84 -26.03
CA LEU A 28 15.38 -26.54 -25.65
C LEU A 28 13.94 -26.67 -25.10
N ARG A 29 13.75 -26.26 -23.84
CA ARG A 29 12.44 -26.26 -23.16
C ARG A 29 11.68 -24.93 -23.25
N GLY A 30 12.38 -23.85 -23.56
CA GLY A 30 11.75 -22.54 -23.71
C GLY A 30 12.74 -21.46 -24.13
N ILE A 31 12.23 -20.47 -24.85
CA ILE A 31 12.95 -19.28 -25.25
C ILE A 31 12.06 -18.07 -25.01
N GLU A 32 12.63 -17.00 -24.46
CA GLU A 32 11.95 -15.73 -24.26
C GLU A 32 12.85 -14.59 -24.75
N ILE A 33 12.28 -13.62 -25.43
CA ILE A 33 12.98 -12.44 -25.93
C ILE A 33 12.31 -11.23 -25.33
N THR A 34 13.09 -10.40 -24.62
CA THR A 34 12.58 -9.17 -24.03
C THR A 34 12.78 -7.98 -24.98
N ALA A 35 11.96 -6.94 -24.81
CA ALA A 35 12.05 -5.70 -25.60
C ALA A 35 13.41 -4.99 -25.47
N LEU A 36 14.24 -5.34 -24.47
CA LEU A 36 15.58 -4.81 -24.28
C LEU A 36 16.67 -5.58 -25.03
N GLY A 37 16.31 -6.45 -25.99
CA GLY A 37 17.26 -7.25 -26.77
C GLY A 37 17.98 -8.32 -25.96
N ARG A 38 17.34 -8.90 -24.95
CA ARG A 38 17.88 -10.03 -24.17
C ARG A 38 17.13 -11.29 -24.54
N ILE A 39 17.90 -12.37 -24.75
CA ILE A 39 17.37 -13.68 -25.08
C ILE A 39 17.58 -14.59 -23.86
N TYR A 40 16.48 -15.20 -23.40
CA TYR A 40 16.51 -16.18 -22.33
C TYR A 40 16.29 -17.58 -22.91
N LEU A 41 17.17 -18.50 -22.54
CA LEU A 41 17.13 -19.90 -23.01
C LEU A 41 16.94 -20.80 -21.81
N ASN A 42 15.94 -21.68 -21.88
CA ASN A 42 15.72 -22.75 -20.89
C ASN A 42 15.90 -24.09 -21.57
N PHE A 43 16.80 -24.92 -21.06
CA PHE A 43 17.12 -26.25 -21.60
C PHE A 43 17.37 -27.28 -20.51
N SER A 44 17.41 -28.58 -20.91
CA SER A 44 17.67 -29.69 -20.01
C SER A 44 19.00 -29.54 -19.28
N ALA A 45 19.18 -30.22 -18.16
CA ALA A 45 20.44 -30.26 -17.44
C ALA A 45 21.53 -30.88 -18.32
N VAL A 46 22.70 -30.21 -18.38
CA VAL A 46 23.88 -30.63 -19.17
C VAL A 46 25.05 -30.76 -18.19
N GLU A 47 25.99 -31.66 -18.48
CA GLU A 47 27.22 -31.83 -17.68
C GLU A 47 28.04 -30.52 -17.67
N PHE A 48 28.79 -30.31 -16.59
CA PHE A 48 29.50 -29.06 -16.34
C PHE A 48 30.45 -28.67 -17.47
N ASP A 49 31.21 -29.64 -18.02
CA ASP A 49 32.17 -29.38 -19.10
C ASP A 49 31.46 -28.99 -20.41
N ALA A 50 30.39 -29.70 -20.75
CA ALA A 50 29.56 -29.39 -21.91
C ALA A 50 28.88 -28.00 -21.77
N PHE A 51 28.44 -27.67 -20.56
CA PHE A 51 27.87 -26.36 -20.25
C PHE A 51 28.89 -25.23 -20.35
N SER A 52 30.09 -25.39 -19.80
CA SER A 52 31.19 -24.44 -19.91
C SER A 52 31.57 -24.15 -21.36
N ASN A 53 31.65 -25.20 -22.18
CA ASN A 53 31.92 -25.08 -23.60
C ASN A 53 30.81 -24.34 -24.36
N LEU A 54 29.55 -24.65 -24.04
CA LEU A 54 28.39 -23.96 -24.61
C LEU A 54 28.43 -22.47 -24.29
N MET A 55 28.67 -22.09 -23.03
CA MET A 55 28.81 -20.70 -22.59
C MET A 55 29.91 -19.97 -23.36
N ALA A 56 31.05 -20.63 -23.58
CA ALA A 56 32.16 -20.05 -24.31
C ALA A 56 31.85 -19.81 -25.81
N GLU A 57 31.09 -20.71 -26.44
CA GLU A 57 30.66 -20.56 -27.84
C GLU A 57 29.57 -19.48 -27.98
N ILE A 58 28.58 -19.45 -27.12
CA ILE A 58 27.58 -18.38 -27.13
C ILE A 58 28.25 -17.01 -26.99
N ARG A 59 29.26 -16.87 -26.12
CA ARG A 59 30.03 -15.61 -25.99
C ARG A 59 30.83 -15.22 -27.23
N ARG A 60 31.23 -16.20 -28.06
CA ARG A 60 31.94 -15.96 -29.32
C ARG A 60 31.00 -15.63 -30.49
N THR A 61 29.70 -15.85 -30.34
CA THR A 61 28.74 -15.54 -31.39
C THR A 61 28.70 -14.01 -31.63
N PRO A 62 28.91 -13.56 -32.89
CA PRO A 62 28.87 -12.13 -33.20
C PRO A 62 27.54 -11.51 -32.78
N GLY A 63 27.60 -10.39 -32.05
CA GLY A 63 26.41 -9.70 -31.53
C GLY A 63 26.06 -10.06 -30.08
N VAL A 64 26.64 -11.11 -29.49
CA VAL A 64 26.52 -11.41 -28.05
C VAL A 64 27.53 -10.60 -27.27
N THR A 65 27.06 -9.89 -26.24
CA THR A 65 27.90 -9.05 -25.38
C THR A 65 28.24 -9.70 -24.04
N ASP A 66 27.31 -10.49 -23.48
CA ASP A 66 27.53 -11.25 -22.24
C ASP A 66 26.52 -12.41 -22.16
N VAL A 67 26.85 -13.42 -21.36
CA VAL A 67 25.98 -14.58 -21.06
C VAL A 67 26.09 -14.89 -19.58
N ARG A 68 24.94 -15.06 -18.93
CA ARG A 68 24.85 -15.39 -17.50
C ARG A 68 23.87 -16.50 -17.23
N THR A 69 24.09 -17.23 -16.17
CA THR A 69 23.09 -18.16 -15.63
C THR A 69 22.05 -17.39 -14.82
N VAL A 70 20.77 -17.75 -15.00
CA VAL A 70 19.67 -17.17 -14.24
C VAL A 70 18.86 -18.27 -13.55
N ALA A 71 18.31 -17.96 -12.40
CA ALA A 71 17.51 -18.90 -11.63
C ALA A 71 16.14 -19.15 -12.27
N TYR A 72 15.58 -18.13 -12.92
CA TYR A 72 14.22 -18.14 -13.47
C TYR A 72 14.17 -17.45 -14.83
N MET A 73 13.24 -17.90 -15.69
CA MET A 73 12.83 -17.17 -16.89
C MET A 73 12.03 -15.92 -16.50
N PRO A 74 11.99 -14.85 -17.34
CA PRO A 74 11.18 -13.68 -17.07
C PRO A 74 9.71 -13.99 -16.75
N SER A 75 9.05 -14.78 -17.58
CA SER A 75 7.66 -15.22 -17.36
C SER A 75 7.49 -16.02 -16.05
N GLU A 76 8.42 -16.92 -15.71
CA GLU A 76 8.39 -17.66 -14.45
C GLU A 76 8.55 -16.72 -13.24
N ARG A 77 9.41 -15.70 -13.36
CA ARG A 77 9.64 -14.71 -12.31
C ARG A 77 8.40 -13.83 -12.08
N GLU A 78 7.78 -13.37 -13.16
CA GLU A 78 6.53 -12.59 -13.11
C GLU A 78 5.40 -13.41 -12.52
N HIS A 79 5.22 -14.64 -13.00
CA HIS A 79 4.19 -15.55 -12.48
C HIS A 79 4.37 -15.85 -10.99
N ARG A 80 5.59 -16.09 -10.54
CA ARG A 80 5.88 -16.32 -9.12
C ARG A 80 5.66 -15.06 -8.27
N ALA A 81 6.01 -13.89 -8.79
CA ALA A 81 5.78 -12.63 -8.10
C ALA A 81 4.27 -12.36 -7.94
N LEU A 82 3.48 -12.57 -9.00
CA LEU A 82 2.02 -12.48 -8.95
C LEU A 82 1.40 -13.51 -7.98
N SER A 83 1.87 -14.75 -8.03
CA SER A 83 1.41 -15.81 -7.11
C SER A 83 1.75 -15.46 -5.66
N ALA A 84 2.94 -14.95 -5.39
CA ALA A 84 3.34 -14.53 -4.03
C ALA A 84 2.49 -13.35 -3.52
N LEU A 85 2.14 -12.40 -4.40
CA LEU A 85 1.22 -11.32 -4.06
C LEU A 85 -0.18 -11.83 -3.73
N LEU A 86 -0.72 -12.77 -4.53
CA LEU A 86 -2.01 -13.39 -4.29
C LEU A 86 -2.04 -14.17 -2.96
N VAL A 87 -0.97 -14.91 -2.66
CA VAL A 87 -0.83 -15.65 -1.39
C VAL A 87 -0.77 -14.71 -0.18
N ALA A 88 -0.12 -13.55 -0.33
CA ALA A 88 -0.02 -12.56 0.74
C ALA A 88 -1.31 -11.78 1.00
N MET A 89 -2.31 -11.85 0.10
CA MET A 89 -3.59 -11.19 0.28
C MET A 89 -4.46 -11.93 1.30
N PRO A 90 -4.88 -11.27 2.40
CA PRO A 90 -5.66 -11.91 3.46
C PRO A 90 -7.13 -12.09 3.09
N ASP A 91 -7.63 -11.34 2.11
CA ASP A 91 -9.02 -11.43 1.64
C ASP A 91 -9.13 -12.45 0.50
N PRO A 92 -10.25 -13.17 0.38
CA PRO A 92 -10.51 -14.06 -0.74
C PRO A 92 -10.51 -13.29 -2.07
N VAL A 93 -9.64 -13.69 -3.00
CA VAL A 93 -9.51 -13.09 -4.34
C VAL A 93 -9.42 -14.21 -5.37
N PHE A 94 -10.16 -14.06 -6.47
CA PHE A 94 -10.05 -14.95 -7.62
C PHE A 94 -10.30 -14.19 -8.93
N SER A 95 -9.73 -14.68 -10.04
CA SER A 95 -10.02 -14.17 -11.38
C SER A 95 -10.97 -15.11 -12.12
N ILE A 96 -11.74 -14.52 -13.04
CA ILE A 96 -12.67 -15.23 -13.91
C ILE A 96 -12.42 -14.87 -15.38
N ASP A 97 -12.66 -15.82 -16.28
CA ASP A 97 -12.71 -15.61 -17.72
C ASP A 97 -14.04 -14.97 -18.18
N LEU A 98 -14.18 -14.70 -19.48
CA LEU A 98 -15.41 -14.17 -20.07
C LEU A 98 -16.62 -15.12 -19.93
N LYS A 99 -16.39 -16.40 -19.69
CA LYS A 99 -17.44 -17.41 -19.44
C LYS A 99 -17.74 -17.55 -17.94
N SER A 100 -17.23 -16.63 -17.12
CA SER A 100 -17.37 -16.64 -15.65
C SER A 100 -16.73 -17.86 -14.97
N LYS A 101 -15.78 -18.56 -15.61
CA LYS A 101 -15.03 -19.66 -14.98
C LYS A 101 -13.84 -19.09 -14.22
N VAL A 102 -13.57 -19.65 -13.06
CA VAL A 102 -12.42 -19.28 -12.23
C VAL A 102 -11.13 -19.72 -12.92
N GLU A 103 -10.17 -18.82 -13.09
CA GLU A 103 -8.83 -19.09 -13.63
C GLU A 103 -7.77 -19.21 -12.54
N LEU A 104 -7.78 -18.25 -11.62
CA LEU A 104 -6.85 -18.18 -10.49
C LEU A 104 -7.61 -17.92 -9.21
N ALA A 105 -7.14 -18.47 -8.09
CA ALA A 105 -7.72 -18.21 -6.78
C ALA A 105 -6.62 -18.22 -5.70
N ASN A 106 -6.65 -17.26 -4.78
CA ASN A 106 -5.71 -17.24 -3.67
C ASN A 106 -6.11 -18.26 -2.57
N PRO A 107 -5.20 -18.59 -1.65
CA PRO A 107 -5.49 -19.54 -0.56
C PRO A 107 -6.68 -19.11 0.32
N ALA A 108 -6.92 -17.80 0.48
CA ALA A 108 -8.06 -17.32 1.25
C ALA A 108 -9.39 -17.65 0.56
N ALA A 109 -9.46 -17.58 -0.78
CA ALA A 109 -10.64 -17.99 -1.55
C ALA A 109 -10.82 -19.52 -1.51
N GLN A 110 -9.75 -20.28 -1.66
CA GLN A 110 -9.78 -21.74 -1.56
C GLN A 110 -10.33 -22.20 -0.19
N ASN A 111 -9.88 -21.57 0.88
CA ASN A 111 -10.34 -21.84 2.24
C ASN A 111 -11.79 -21.43 2.46
N LEU A 112 -12.24 -20.31 1.86
CA LEU A 112 -13.62 -19.84 2.01
C LEU A 112 -14.61 -20.81 1.36
N PHE A 113 -14.30 -21.30 0.16
CA PHE A 113 -15.18 -22.20 -0.58
C PHE A 113 -14.89 -23.68 -0.31
N ASN A 114 -13.91 -23.98 0.53
CA ASN A 114 -13.43 -25.35 0.85
C ASN A 114 -13.11 -26.17 -0.42
N LEU A 115 -12.47 -25.53 -1.39
CA LEU A 115 -12.09 -26.08 -2.68
C LEU A 115 -10.60 -25.87 -2.94
N ASP A 116 -9.90 -26.89 -3.46
CA ASP A 116 -8.52 -26.77 -3.94
C ASP A 116 -8.49 -25.98 -5.26
N GLU A 117 -7.35 -25.46 -5.64
CA GLU A 117 -7.15 -24.67 -6.85
C GLU A 117 -7.64 -25.37 -8.12
N GLU A 118 -7.33 -26.67 -8.28
CA GLU A 118 -7.77 -27.45 -9.44
C GLU A 118 -9.30 -27.60 -9.53
N LYS A 119 -9.95 -27.77 -8.40
CA LYS A 119 -11.42 -27.83 -8.35
C LYS A 119 -12.03 -26.46 -8.61
N MET A 120 -11.49 -25.39 -8.02
CA MET A 120 -11.99 -24.04 -8.26
C MET A 120 -11.96 -23.65 -9.74
N ARG A 121 -10.91 -24.00 -10.49
CA ARG A 121 -10.81 -23.72 -11.94
C ARG A 121 -11.93 -24.32 -12.78
N ASN A 122 -12.64 -25.32 -12.29
CA ASN A 122 -13.77 -25.93 -12.97
C ASN A 122 -15.12 -25.33 -12.61
N PHE A 123 -15.15 -24.42 -11.61
CA PHE A 123 -16.39 -23.80 -11.17
C PHE A 123 -16.67 -22.49 -11.91
N SER A 124 -17.96 -22.22 -12.17
CA SER A 124 -18.42 -20.89 -12.55
C SER A 124 -18.57 -20.02 -11.31
N ALA A 125 -18.14 -18.77 -11.39
CA ALA A 125 -18.29 -17.79 -10.30
C ALA A 125 -19.76 -17.64 -9.84
N GLY A 126 -20.73 -17.80 -10.74
CA GLY A 126 -22.14 -17.78 -10.40
C GLY A 126 -22.59 -18.94 -9.50
N ASN A 127 -21.85 -20.07 -9.48
CA ASN A 127 -22.10 -21.17 -8.55
C ASN A 127 -21.43 -20.97 -7.19
N LEU A 128 -20.40 -20.13 -7.13
CA LEU A 128 -19.70 -19.78 -5.89
C LEU A 128 -20.38 -18.63 -5.17
N ILE A 129 -20.94 -17.69 -5.93
CA ILE A 129 -21.57 -16.48 -5.41
C ILE A 129 -22.96 -16.35 -6.01
N ASN A 130 -23.96 -16.55 -5.18
CA ASN A 130 -25.35 -16.36 -5.57
C ASN A 130 -25.72 -14.86 -5.60
N GLY A 131 -26.60 -14.48 -6.55
CA GLY A 131 -27.15 -13.12 -6.60
C GLY A 131 -26.44 -12.14 -7.53
N PHE A 132 -25.34 -12.54 -8.19
CA PHE A 132 -24.66 -11.72 -9.20
C PHE A 132 -24.44 -12.51 -10.50
N ASN A 133 -24.88 -11.95 -11.62
CA ASN A 133 -24.71 -12.58 -12.93
C ASN A 133 -23.45 -12.05 -13.63
N PHE A 134 -22.30 -12.70 -13.37
CA PHE A 134 -21.00 -12.32 -13.91
C PHE A 134 -20.96 -12.32 -15.46
N MET A 135 -21.61 -13.29 -16.09
CA MET A 135 -21.62 -13.40 -17.55
C MET A 135 -22.35 -12.21 -18.19
N ARG A 136 -23.57 -11.89 -17.71
CA ARG A 136 -24.34 -10.76 -18.21
C ARG A 136 -23.65 -9.42 -17.96
N TRP A 137 -22.94 -9.31 -16.83
CA TRP A 137 -22.18 -8.12 -16.49
C TRP A 137 -20.97 -7.94 -17.44
N LEU A 138 -20.22 -9.00 -17.74
CA LEU A 138 -19.07 -8.97 -18.65
C LEU A 138 -19.47 -8.76 -20.13
N GLU A 139 -20.70 -9.10 -20.49
CA GLU A 139 -21.27 -8.90 -21.84
C GLU A 139 -21.87 -7.50 -22.05
N SER A 140 -21.92 -6.64 -21.03
CA SER A 140 -22.48 -5.29 -21.15
C SER A 140 -21.59 -4.39 -22.01
N ASP A 141 -22.18 -3.40 -22.72
CA ASP A 141 -21.46 -2.47 -23.61
C ASP A 141 -20.40 -1.63 -22.88
N ARG A 142 -20.59 -1.40 -21.57
CA ARG A 142 -19.61 -0.79 -20.66
C ARG A 142 -19.53 -1.61 -19.39
N VAL A 143 -18.40 -2.28 -19.19
CA VAL A 143 -18.15 -3.07 -17.99
C VAL A 143 -17.46 -2.18 -16.96
N GLU A 144 -18.23 -1.69 -16.01
CA GLU A 144 -17.69 -0.90 -14.89
C GLU A 144 -17.48 -1.78 -13.65
N ALA A 145 -16.59 -1.35 -12.77
CA ALA A 145 -16.39 -2.03 -11.49
C ALA A 145 -17.71 -2.07 -10.70
N GLN A 146 -18.04 -3.24 -10.15
CA GLN A 146 -19.26 -3.46 -9.37
C GLN A 146 -18.90 -3.83 -7.94
N ALA A 147 -19.66 -3.28 -6.99
CA ALA A 147 -19.56 -3.66 -5.59
C ALA A 147 -20.96 -4.06 -5.10
N GLN A 148 -21.07 -5.25 -4.53
CA GLN A 148 -22.36 -5.79 -4.07
C GLN A 148 -22.17 -6.58 -2.79
N HIS A 149 -23.15 -6.50 -1.89
CA HIS A 149 -23.23 -7.35 -0.71
C HIS A 149 -23.66 -8.77 -1.11
N VAL A 150 -22.92 -9.76 -0.65
CA VAL A 150 -23.20 -11.18 -0.93
C VAL A 150 -23.07 -12.00 0.36
N VAL A 151 -23.90 -13.04 0.47
CA VAL A 151 -23.85 -13.98 1.59
C VAL A 151 -23.26 -15.29 1.10
N ILE A 152 -22.14 -15.73 1.68
CA ILE A 152 -21.46 -16.98 1.34
C ILE A 152 -21.33 -17.83 2.60
N GLU A 153 -21.88 -19.02 2.59
CA GLU A 153 -21.90 -19.94 3.75
C GLU A 153 -22.40 -19.28 5.07
N GLY A 154 -23.43 -18.43 4.96
CA GLY A 154 -23.99 -17.71 6.11
C GLY A 154 -23.11 -16.58 6.64
N ARG A 155 -22.08 -16.15 5.89
CA ARG A 155 -21.20 -15.03 6.22
C ARG A 155 -21.39 -13.91 5.20
N ASP A 156 -21.43 -12.70 5.71
CA ASP A 156 -21.59 -11.49 4.92
C ASP A 156 -20.26 -11.00 4.33
N PHE A 157 -20.24 -10.76 3.02
CA PHE A 157 -19.11 -10.21 2.29
C PHE A 157 -19.54 -9.04 1.41
N LEU A 158 -18.67 -8.05 1.28
CA LEU A 158 -18.72 -7.08 0.20
C LEU A 158 -17.91 -7.67 -0.97
N MET A 159 -18.59 -8.07 -2.04
CA MET A 159 -17.97 -8.49 -3.28
C MET A 159 -17.62 -7.24 -4.11
N GLU A 160 -16.37 -7.12 -4.52
CA GLU A 160 -15.93 -6.17 -5.55
C GLU A 160 -15.52 -6.97 -6.79
N ALA A 161 -16.17 -6.69 -7.93
CA ALA A 161 -15.82 -7.25 -9.23
C ALA A 161 -15.25 -6.14 -10.12
N ARG A 162 -14.03 -6.32 -10.62
CA ARG A 162 -13.35 -5.35 -11.48
C ARG A 162 -12.96 -6.01 -12.80
N PRO A 163 -13.33 -5.43 -13.97
CA PRO A 163 -12.93 -5.96 -15.26
C PRO A 163 -11.42 -5.86 -15.46
N ILE A 164 -10.84 -6.84 -16.13
CA ILE A 164 -9.44 -6.88 -16.55
C ILE A 164 -9.38 -6.58 -18.04
N TYR A 165 -8.64 -5.55 -18.42
CA TYR A 165 -8.38 -5.17 -19.81
C TYR A 165 -6.93 -5.50 -20.15
N LEU A 166 -6.69 -6.07 -21.33
CA LEU A 166 -5.34 -6.12 -21.89
C LEU A 166 -5.06 -4.78 -22.59
N PRO A 167 -3.85 -4.23 -22.47
CA PRO A 167 -3.46 -3.05 -23.24
C PRO A 167 -3.56 -3.41 -24.73
N GLY A 168 -4.55 -2.84 -25.42
CA GLY A 168 -4.74 -2.96 -26.87
C GLY A 168 -3.90 -1.95 -27.63
N GLU A 169 -3.64 -2.22 -28.92
CA GLU A 169 -3.11 -1.21 -29.85
C GLU A 169 -4.12 -0.04 -29.96
N GLU A 170 -3.61 1.20 -30.01
CA GLU A 170 -4.41 2.43 -30.07
C GLU A 170 -5.55 2.33 -31.12
N GLY A 171 -6.80 2.32 -30.64
CA GLY A 171 -7.99 2.47 -31.49
C GLY A 171 -9.00 1.31 -31.50
N GLN A 172 -8.80 0.21 -30.79
CA GLN A 172 -9.83 -0.81 -30.59
C GLN A 172 -10.55 -0.61 -29.24
N ASN A 173 -11.88 -0.71 -29.27
CA ASN A 173 -12.72 -0.72 -28.06
C ASN A 173 -12.15 -1.72 -27.05
N ASP A 174 -11.75 -1.24 -25.87
CA ASP A 174 -11.25 -2.05 -24.77
C ASP A 174 -12.35 -3.03 -24.31
N ARG A 175 -12.31 -4.25 -24.84
CA ARG A 175 -13.14 -5.34 -24.33
C ARG A 175 -12.42 -5.99 -23.17
N PRO A 176 -13.10 -6.24 -22.04
CA PRO A 176 -12.50 -6.97 -20.93
C PRO A 176 -12.13 -8.39 -21.38
N VAL A 177 -11.04 -8.93 -20.88
CA VAL A 177 -10.63 -10.33 -21.10
C VAL A 177 -11.07 -11.25 -19.95
N GLY A 178 -11.58 -10.67 -18.89
CA GLY A 178 -12.05 -11.35 -17.68
C GLY A 178 -12.30 -10.34 -16.57
N ALA A 179 -12.40 -10.82 -15.35
CA ALA A 179 -12.51 -9.96 -14.19
C ALA A 179 -11.81 -10.52 -12.94
N MET A 180 -11.42 -9.62 -12.05
CA MET A 180 -10.97 -9.95 -10.70
C MET A 180 -12.13 -9.75 -9.73
N VAL A 181 -12.39 -10.75 -8.89
CA VAL A 181 -13.40 -10.74 -7.84
C VAL A 181 -12.72 -10.80 -6.47
N MET A 182 -13.02 -9.84 -5.61
CA MET A 182 -12.50 -9.75 -4.24
C MET A 182 -13.68 -9.79 -3.26
N LEU A 183 -13.55 -10.57 -2.20
CA LEU A 183 -14.56 -10.71 -1.15
C LEU A 183 -14.02 -10.15 0.16
N LYS A 184 -14.49 -8.98 0.55
CA LYS A 184 -14.14 -8.35 1.82
C LYS A 184 -15.16 -8.77 2.87
N SER A 185 -14.73 -9.54 3.87
CA SER A 185 -15.62 -9.96 4.98
C SER A 185 -16.07 -8.75 5.78
N THR A 186 -17.38 -8.49 5.81
CA THR A 186 -17.98 -7.43 6.65
C THR A 186 -17.77 -7.73 8.14
N ALA A 187 -17.79 -9.02 8.53
CA ALA A 187 -17.45 -9.46 9.89
C ALA A 187 -15.95 -9.29 10.20
N ARG A 188 -15.05 -9.26 9.21
CA ARG A 188 -13.62 -8.98 9.39
C ARG A 188 -13.38 -7.47 9.46
N MET A 189 -14.11 -6.67 8.68
CA MET A 189 -14.22 -5.23 8.91
C MET A 189 -14.78 -4.95 10.33
N GLY A 190 -15.85 -5.62 10.74
CA GLY A 190 -16.41 -5.53 12.10
C GLY A 190 -15.49 -6.10 13.18
N ARG A 191 -14.73 -7.19 12.93
CA ARG A 191 -13.79 -7.80 13.91
C ARG A 191 -12.43 -7.11 13.96
N GLN A 192 -11.94 -6.47 12.93
CA GLN A 192 -10.87 -5.48 13.07
C GLN A 192 -11.31 -4.34 13.98
N LEU A 193 -12.62 -4.12 14.10
CA LEU A 193 -13.26 -3.20 15.03
C LEU A 193 -13.53 -3.85 16.42
N GLN A 194 -13.77 -5.16 16.50
CA GLN A 194 -14.10 -5.88 17.76
C GLN A 194 -12.90 -6.50 18.49
N ASN A 195 -11.76 -6.77 17.84
CA ASN A 195 -10.57 -7.30 18.51
C ASN A 195 -9.82 -6.27 19.38
N LEU A 196 -10.55 -5.24 19.81
CA LEU A 196 -10.08 -4.19 20.69
C LEU A 196 -10.97 -3.98 21.91
N VAL A 197 -11.69 -5.01 22.32
CA VAL A 197 -12.23 -5.05 23.68
C VAL A 197 -11.19 -5.68 24.58
N VAL A 198 -10.24 -4.90 25.06
CA VAL A 198 -9.48 -5.21 26.29
C VAL A 198 -9.05 -3.91 26.95
N THR A 199 -9.50 -3.78 28.19
CA THR A 199 -8.89 -3.22 29.39
C THR A 199 -8.44 -1.77 29.40
N ASP A 200 -9.18 -1.05 30.23
CA ASP A 200 -8.82 0.02 31.18
C ASP A 200 -7.44 0.68 31.06
N GLU A 201 -7.50 2.01 31.10
CA GLU A 201 -6.44 2.98 31.39
C GLU A 201 -5.26 3.14 30.43
N SER A 202 -4.92 2.17 29.58
CA SER A 202 -3.58 2.12 28.95
C SER A 202 -3.49 2.52 27.47
N GLU A 203 -4.55 2.88 26.76
CA GLU A 203 -4.48 3.12 25.30
C GLU A 203 -3.63 4.35 24.93
N PHE A 204 -3.65 5.40 25.74
CA PHE A 204 -2.74 6.52 25.55
C PHE A 204 -1.28 6.16 25.86
N ASP A 205 -1.03 5.16 26.69
CA ASP A 205 0.32 4.71 27.04
C ASP A 205 0.95 3.86 25.93
N HIS A 206 0.14 3.33 25.03
CA HIS A 206 0.61 2.68 23.81
C HIS A 206 1.00 3.70 22.72
N ILE A 207 0.68 4.99 22.88
CA ILE A 207 1.07 6.04 21.94
C ILE A 207 2.48 6.53 22.29
N ILE A 208 3.46 6.17 21.48
CA ILE A 208 4.83 6.66 21.65
C ILE A 208 4.86 8.18 21.44
N ALA A 209 5.23 8.91 22.47
CA ALA A 209 5.27 10.36 22.50
C ALA A 209 6.49 10.85 23.31
N VAL A 210 7.70 10.68 22.76
CA VAL A 210 8.94 11.15 23.37
C VAL A 210 9.18 12.63 23.02
N THR A 211 8.86 13.00 21.79
CA THR A 211 8.99 14.38 21.29
C THR A 211 8.03 15.34 22.03
N PRO A 212 8.47 16.53 22.45
CA PRO A 212 7.60 17.50 23.13
C PRO A 212 6.32 17.84 22.36
N LYS A 213 6.41 18.00 21.04
CA LYS A 213 5.23 18.23 20.18
C LYS A 213 4.20 17.11 20.31
N MET A 214 4.64 15.84 20.27
CA MET A 214 3.72 14.71 20.37
C MET A 214 3.16 14.55 21.79
N ARG A 215 3.96 14.80 22.83
CA ARG A 215 3.48 14.85 24.23
C ARG A 215 2.36 15.85 24.41
N GLN A 216 2.55 17.05 23.87
CA GLN A 216 1.53 18.10 23.92
C GLN A 216 0.22 17.66 23.27
N VAL A 217 0.27 16.98 22.10
CA VAL A 217 -0.91 16.43 21.43
C VAL A 217 -1.59 15.37 22.28
N VAL A 218 -0.84 14.46 22.88
CA VAL A 218 -1.39 13.41 23.76
C VAL A 218 -2.04 14.02 25.01
N ASP A 219 -1.39 15.00 25.64
CA ASP A 219 -1.94 15.69 26.82
C ASP A 219 -3.20 16.49 26.50
N GLN A 220 -3.24 17.13 25.32
CA GLN A 220 -4.43 17.80 24.82
C GLN A 220 -5.53 16.78 24.52
N ALA A 221 -5.22 15.67 23.89
CA ALA A 221 -6.15 14.59 23.57
C ALA A 221 -6.78 13.99 24.83
N ARG A 222 -6.01 13.77 25.89
CA ARG A 222 -6.52 13.30 27.19
C ARG A 222 -7.56 14.26 27.79
N LYS A 223 -7.36 15.57 27.67
CA LYS A 223 -8.31 16.59 28.12
C LYS A 223 -9.57 16.64 27.27
N LEU A 224 -9.41 16.65 25.91
CA LEU A 224 -10.52 16.71 24.97
C LEU A 224 -11.35 15.42 24.93
N ALA A 225 -10.75 14.29 25.28
CA ALA A 225 -11.45 13.00 25.38
C ALA A 225 -12.63 13.04 26.35
N MET A 226 -12.50 13.81 27.45
CA MET A 226 -13.54 13.93 28.49
C MET A 226 -14.73 14.77 28.05
N LEU A 227 -14.62 15.56 26.97
CA LEU A 227 -15.69 16.42 26.49
C LEU A 227 -16.57 15.64 25.50
N ASP A 228 -17.89 15.73 25.68
CA ASP A 228 -18.86 15.05 24.80
C ASP A 228 -19.24 15.95 23.61
N ALA A 229 -18.24 16.29 22.78
CA ALA A 229 -18.39 17.12 21.60
C ALA A 229 -17.69 16.47 20.39
N PRO A 230 -18.03 16.87 19.15
CA PRO A 230 -17.31 16.42 17.97
C PRO A 230 -15.81 16.70 18.07
N LEU A 231 -15.00 15.75 17.64
CA LEU A 231 -13.53 15.85 17.66
C LEU A 231 -12.99 15.69 16.24
N LEU A 232 -12.23 16.67 15.77
CA LEU A 232 -11.54 16.62 14.49
C LEU A 232 -10.04 16.32 14.69
N ILE A 233 -9.54 15.28 14.06
CA ILE A 233 -8.13 14.89 14.10
C ILE A 233 -7.51 15.11 12.72
N VAL A 234 -6.58 16.05 12.63
CA VAL A 234 -5.90 16.41 11.38
C VAL A 234 -4.46 15.89 11.41
N GLY A 235 -4.00 15.35 10.30
CA GLY A 235 -2.61 14.90 10.16
C GLY A 235 -2.39 14.06 8.92
N ASP A 236 -1.14 13.95 8.49
CA ASP A 236 -0.75 13.18 7.31
C ASP A 236 -1.18 11.71 7.40
N THR A 237 -1.26 11.04 6.24
CA THR A 237 -1.55 9.60 6.21
C THR A 237 -0.50 8.81 7.00
N GLY A 238 -0.97 7.86 7.82
CA GLY A 238 -0.09 6.97 8.59
C GLY A 238 0.53 7.59 9.84
N THR A 239 0.07 8.76 10.31
CA THR A 239 0.52 9.40 11.55
C THR A 239 -0.03 8.75 12.83
N GLY A 240 -1.13 7.96 12.72
CA GLY A 240 -1.81 7.29 13.83
C GLY A 240 -3.09 7.97 14.28
N LYS A 241 -3.81 8.66 13.37
CA LYS A 241 -5.09 9.34 13.65
C LYS A 241 -6.14 8.39 14.23
N ASP A 242 -6.25 7.19 13.69
CA ASP A 242 -7.15 6.11 14.13
C ASP A 242 -6.85 5.62 15.55
N MET A 243 -5.57 5.46 15.88
CA MET A 243 -5.14 5.07 17.23
C MET A 243 -5.47 6.17 18.25
N LEU A 244 -5.22 7.44 17.89
CA LEU A 244 -5.55 8.58 18.76
C LEU A 244 -7.07 8.72 18.95
N ALA A 245 -7.87 8.54 17.89
CA ALA A 245 -9.33 8.56 17.96
C ALA A 245 -9.88 7.51 18.93
N ARG A 246 -9.32 6.29 18.83
CA ARG A 246 -9.70 5.19 19.74
C ARG A 246 -9.30 5.49 21.19
N ALA A 247 -8.08 5.97 21.43
CA ALA A 247 -7.63 6.35 22.76
C ALA A 247 -8.54 7.45 23.37
N CYS A 248 -8.98 8.43 22.55
CA CYS A 248 -9.95 9.44 22.97
C CYS A 248 -11.31 8.84 23.33
N HIS A 249 -11.80 7.87 22.54
CA HIS A 249 -13.07 7.18 22.85
C HIS A 249 -12.96 6.41 24.17
N LEU A 250 -11.94 5.57 24.34
CA LEU A 250 -11.79 4.73 25.53
C LEU A 250 -11.61 5.55 26.82
N ARG A 251 -10.99 6.71 26.73
CA ARG A 251 -10.85 7.65 27.86
C ARG A 251 -12.11 8.47 28.14
N SER A 252 -13.08 8.52 27.24
CA SER A 252 -14.31 9.29 27.39
C SER A 252 -15.33 8.60 28.32
N ALA A 253 -16.37 9.34 28.71
CA ALA A 253 -17.51 8.76 29.43
C ALA A 253 -18.21 7.62 28.64
N ARG A 254 -17.96 7.53 27.32
CA ARG A 254 -18.49 6.51 26.41
C ARG A 254 -17.54 5.33 26.17
N GLY A 255 -16.41 5.26 26.86
CA GLY A 255 -15.35 4.28 26.61
C GLY A 255 -15.75 2.81 26.73
N LYS A 256 -16.83 2.51 27.46
CA LYS A 256 -17.38 1.15 27.60
C LYS A 256 -18.47 0.81 26.55
N ASN A 257 -18.86 1.80 25.74
CA ASN A 257 -19.89 1.69 24.73
C ASN A 257 -19.27 1.40 23.35
N PRO A 258 -20.07 1.05 22.32
CA PRO A 258 -19.55 0.73 21.01
C PRO A 258 -18.73 1.87 20.39
N PHE A 259 -17.61 1.49 19.74
CA PHE A 259 -16.81 2.36 18.89
C PHE A 259 -16.76 1.75 17.48
N LEU A 260 -17.38 2.42 16.52
CA LEU A 260 -17.40 2.00 15.13
C LEU A 260 -16.61 2.99 14.28
N ALA A 261 -15.88 2.49 13.28
CA ALA A 261 -15.08 3.33 12.39
C ALA A 261 -15.42 3.06 10.93
N LEU A 262 -15.62 4.12 10.16
CA LEU A 262 -15.81 4.08 8.72
C LEU A 262 -14.76 4.93 8.03
N ASN A 263 -14.15 4.40 6.98
CA ASN A 263 -13.30 5.17 6.08
C ASN A 263 -14.15 5.67 4.90
N CYS A 264 -14.33 6.99 4.80
CA CYS A 264 -15.19 7.63 3.79
C CYS A 264 -14.62 7.52 2.36
N ALA A 265 -13.32 7.29 2.20
CA ALA A 265 -12.67 7.13 0.90
C ALA A 265 -12.75 5.69 0.34
N SER A 266 -13.10 4.71 1.17
CA SER A 266 -12.98 3.29 0.82
C SER A 266 -14.23 2.68 0.20
N LEU A 267 -15.35 3.39 0.20
CA LEU A 267 -16.66 2.88 -0.23
C LEU A 267 -17.30 3.81 -1.25
N PRO A 268 -18.03 3.26 -2.24
CA PRO A 268 -18.96 4.04 -3.05
C PRO A 268 -20.01 4.75 -2.18
N ASP A 269 -20.50 5.91 -2.61
CA ASP A 269 -21.43 6.75 -1.84
C ASP A 269 -22.67 6.01 -1.34
N ASP A 270 -23.32 5.24 -2.21
CA ASP A 270 -24.55 4.51 -1.85
C ASP A 270 -24.28 3.43 -0.78
N VAL A 271 -23.09 2.81 -0.83
CA VAL A 271 -22.66 1.82 0.17
C VAL A 271 -22.31 2.54 1.47
N ALA A 272 -21.55 3.64 1.41
CA ALA A 272 -21.20 4.44 2.59
C ALA A 272 -22.46 4.99 3.29
N GLU A 273 -23.46 5.43 2.51
CA GLU A 273 -24.75 5.89 3.03
C GLU A 273 -25.50 4.77 3.75
N SER A 274 -25.58 3.61 3.14
CA SER A 274 -26.20 2.41 3.72
C SER A 274 -25.47 1.92 4.98
N GLU A 275 -24.13 1.97 4.99
CA GLU A 275 -23.34 1.59 6.19
C GLU A 275 -23.53 2.58 7.34
N LEU A 276 -23.53 3.89 7.07
CA LEU A 276 -23.66 4.91 8.11
C LEU A 276 -25.08 5.02 8.65
N PHE A 277 -26.06 5.14 7.76
CA PHE A 277 -27.46 5.46 8.13
C PHE A 277 -28.39 4.24 8.12
N GLY A 278 -27.96 3.13 7.49
CA GLY A 278 -28.82 1.97 7.32
C GLY A 278 -29.81 2.11 6.14
N HIS A 279 -30.51 1.04 5.85
CA HIS A 279 -31.55 1.02 4.82
C HIS A 279 -32.74 0.18 5.25
N ALA A 280 -33.93 0.51 4.71
CA ALA A 280 -35.12 -0.29 4.83
C ALA A 280 -35.11 -1.48 3.87
N ALA A 281 -35.92 -2.49 4.16
CA ALA A 281 -36.15 -3.57 3.21
C ALA A 281 -36.75 -3.00 1.91
N GLY A 282 -36.21 -3.42 0.75
CA GLY A 282 -36.63 -2.91 -0.55
C GLY A 282 -36.02 -1.56 -0.97
N ALA A 283 -35.11 -0.96 -0.19
CA ALA A 283 -34.45 0.31 -0.52
C ALA A 283 -33.58 0.23 -1.78
N TYR A 284 -33.06 -0.94 -2.09
CA TYR A 284 -32.29 -1.28 -3.29
C TYR A 284 -32.82 -2.58 -3.89
N PRO A 285 -32.56 -2.88 -5.19
CA PRO A 285 -33.03 -4.10 -5.83
C PRO A 285 -32.66 -5.40 -5.11
N ASN A 286 -31.60 -5.39 -4.29
CA ASN A 286 -31.07 -6.56 -3.58
C ASN A 286 -31.19 -6.43 -2.04
N ALA A 287 -31.81 -5.39 -1.52
CA ALA A 287 -32.03 -5.18 -0.08
C ALA A 287 -33.28 -5.92 0.38
N LEU A 288 -33.22 -7.26 0.47
CA LEU A 288 -34.36 -8.08 0.90
C LEU A 288 -34.72 -7.81 2.36
N GLU A 289 -33.75 -7.48 3.19
CA GLU A 289 -33.93 -7.15 4.62
C GLU A 289 -33.40 -5.74 4.91
N GLY A 290 -34.00 -5.07 5.91
CA GLY A 290 -33.53 -3.79 6.40
C GLY A 290 -32.23 -3.95 7.22
N LYS A 291 -31.32 -2.99 7.13
CA LYS A 291 -30.04 -2.97 7.86
C LYS A 291 -29.94 -1.73 8.75
N LYS A 292 -29.53 -1.95 10.01
CA LYS A 292 -29.16 -0.85 10.91
C LYS A 292 -27.80 -0.27 10.52
N GLY A 293 -27.73 1.05 10.40
CA GLY A 293 -26.48 1.75 10.12
C GLY A 293 -25.57 1.88 11.34
N PHE A 294 -24.32 2.34 11.12
CA PHE A 294 -23.32 2.52 12.18
C PHE A 294 -23.78 3.49 13.27
N PHE A 295 -24.48 4.56 12.93
CA PHE A 295 -25.01 5.49 13.94
C PHE A 295 -26.01 4.83 14.88
N GLU A 296 -26.85 3.94 14.36
CA GLU A 296 -27.80 3.21 15.18
C GLU A 296 -27.10 2.14 16.04
N GLN A 297 -26.14 1.41 15.46
CA GLN A 297 -25.35 0.39 16.17
C GLN A 297 -24.44 0.98 17.26
N ALA A 298 -23.96 2.21 17.04
CA ALA A 298 -23.10 2.93 17.97
C ALA A 298 -23.87 3.79 18.98
N ASN A 299 -25.20 3.62 19.10
CA ASN A 299 -26.01 4.43 20.02
C ASN A 299 -25.46 4.35 21.45
N GLY A 300 -25.26 5.50 22.08
CA GLY A 300 -24.59 5.66 23.38
C GLY A 300 -23.05 5.68 23.30
N GLY A 301 -22.46 5.30 22.18
CA GLY A 301 -21.03 5.20 21.93
C GLY A 301 -20.44 6.30 21.06
N SER A 302 -19.50 5.94 20.19
CA SER A 302 -18.84 6.87 19.27
C SER A 302 -18.66 6.28 17.87
N VAL A 303 -18.66 7.15 16.85
CA VAL A 303 -18.35 6.80 15.46
C VAL A 303 -17.13 7.58 15.00
N LEU A 304 -16.14 6.91 14.45
CA LEU A 304 -15.00 7.52 13.74
C LEU A 304 -15.31 7.56 12.24
N LEU A 305 -15.26 8.75 11.67
CA LEU A 305 -15.33 9.00 10.24
C LEU A 305 -13.91 9.36 9.76
N ASP A 306 -13.21 8.35 9.22
CA ASP A 306 -11.85 8.56 8.70
C ASP A 306 -11.91 9.09 7.27
N GLU A 307 -10.96 9.97 6.93
CA GLU A 307 -10.89 10.70 5.66
C GLU A 307 -12.19 11.46 5.33
N ILE A 308 -12.70 12.23 6.31
CA ILE A 308 -13.96 13.01 6.17
C ILE A 308 -13.94 13.98 4.98
N GLY A 309 -12.76 14.46 4.57
CA GLY A 309 -12.57 15.32 3.41
C GLY A 309 -12.81 14.65 2.04
N GLU A 310 -13.06 13.34 2.01
CA GLU A 310 -13.44 12.57 0.82
C GLU A 310 -14.96 12.38 0.70
N MET A 311 -15.72 12.83 1.70
CA MET A 311 -17.17 12.63 1.75
C MET A 311 -17.88 13.45 0.66
N SER A 312 -18.81 12.82 -0.07
CA SER A 312 -19.58 13.49 -1.11
C SER A 312 -20.52 14.59 -0.55
N PRO A 313 -20.90 15.59 -1.35
CA PRO A 313 -21.80 16.68 -0.92
C PRO A 313 -23.16 16.18 -0.38
N ARG A 314 -23.66 15.07 -0.94
CA ARG A 314 -24.89 14.42 -0.49
C ARG A 314 -24.74 13.88 0.93
N MET A 315 -23.65 13.19 1.19
CA MET A 315 -23.34 12.63 2.50
C MET A 315 -23.04 13.72 3.54
N GLN A 316 -22.33 14.79 3.15
CA GLN A 316 -22.08 15.95 3.99
C GLN A 316 -23.39 16.57 4.50
N THR A 317 -24.42 16.68 3.64
CA THR A 317 -25.72 17.23 4.01
C THR A 317 -26.44 16.34 5.04
N LYS A 318 -26.39 15.02 4.90
CA LYS A 318 -26.98 14.09 5.86
C LYS A 318 -26.25 14.08 7.20
N LEU A 319 -24.92 14.13 7.15
CA LEU A 319 -24.09 14.20 8.35
C LEU A 319 -24.35 15.50 9.13
N LEU A 320 -24.48 16.62 8.44
CA LEU A 320 -24.81 17.91 9.06
C LEU A 320 -26.15 17.88 9.80
N ARG A 321 -27.18 17.31 9.17
CA ARG A 321 -28.49 17.13 9.82
C ARG A 321 -28.34 16.28 11.07
N PHE A 322 -27.65 15.15 10.99
CA PHE A 322 -27.39 14.29 12.13
C PHE A 322 -26.66 15.02 13.27
N LEU A 323 -25.61 15.79 12.95
CA LEU A 323 -24.85 16.55 13.97
C LEU A 323 -25.67 17.67 14.63
N ASN A 324 -26.71 18.20 13.96
CA ASN A 324 -27.57 19.23 14.52
C ASN A 324 -28.65 18.66 15.42
N ASP A 325 -29.37 17.63 14.93
CA ASP A 325 -30.63 17.19 15.51
C ASP A 325 -30.49 15.83 16.23
N GLY A 326 -29.40 15.11 16.04
CA GLY A 326 -29.23 13.73 16.53
C GLY A 326 -30.14 12.73 15.82
N THR A 327 -30.72 13.13 14.67
CA THR A 327 -31.67 12.31 13.90
C THR A 327 -31.19 12.10 12.46
N PHE A 328 -31.58 10.98 11.90
CA PHE A 328 -31.41 10.69 10.49
C PHE A 328 -32.52 9.77 9.99
N ARG A 329 -32.61 9.59 8.66
CA ARG A 329 -33.51 8.62 8.03
C ARG A 329 -32.71 7.53 7.36
N ARG A 330 -33.12 6.28 7.53
CA ARG A 330 -32.54 5.17 6.75
C ARG A 330 -32.87 5.36 5.27
N VAL A 331 -32.05 4.79 4.41
CA VAL A 331 -32.32 4.83 2.97
C VAL A 331 -33.62 4.06 2.67
N GLY A 332 -34.54 4.70 1.94
CA GLY A 332 -35.86 4.11 1.62
C GLY A 332 -36.88 4.16 2.77
N GLU A 333 -36.60 4.87 3.86
CA GLU A 333 -37.51 5.01 5.01
C GLU A 333 -37.86 6.48 5.28
N GLU A 334 -39.12 6.77 5.59
CA GLU A 334 -39.56 8.14 5.94
C GLU A 334 -39.42 8.44 7.44
N HIS A 335 -39.36 7.41 8.26
CA HIS A 335 -39.26 7.54 9.72
C HIS A 335 -37.88 8.06 10.14
N GLU A 336 -37.89 8.96 11.12
CA GLU A 336 -36.65 9.46 11.73
C GLU A 336 -36.20 8.53 12.85
N VAL A 337 -34.89 8.21 12.81
CA VAL A 337 -34.20 7.45 13.86
C VAL A 337 -33.44 8.44 14.74
N HIS A 338 -33.69 8.39 16.04
CA HIS A 338 -32.99 9.23 17.03
C HIS A 338 -31.92 8.42 17.76
N VAL A 339 -30.70 8.93 17.77
CA VAL A 339 -29.56 8.28 18.43
C VAL A 339 -28.65 9.31 19.09
N ASN A 340 -27.94 8.87 20.11
CA ASN A 340 -26.96 9.69 20.82
C ASN A 340 -25.55 9.12 20.58
N VAL A 341 -24.83 9.67 19.60
CA VAL A 341 -23.51 9.18 19.19
C VAL A 341 -22.52 10.35 19.15
N ARG A 342 -21.36 10.18 19.78
CA ARG A 342 -20.24 11.11 19.63
C ARG A 342 -19.54 10.87 18.29
N VAL A 343 -19.37 11.92 17.50
CA VAL A 343 -18.65 11.85 16.21
C VAL A 343 -17.22 12.28 16.39
N ILE A 344 -16.29 11.42 15.93
CA ILE A 344 -14.87 11.72 15.81
C ILE A 344 -14.54 11.68 14.33
N CYS A 345 -13.93 12.74 13.80
CA CYS A 345 -13.53 12.82 12.39
C CYS A 345 -12.01 12.83 12.26
N ALA A 346 -11.50 12.19 11.21
CA ALA A 346 -10.10 12.23 10.87
C ALA A 346 -9.91 12.64 9.40
N THR A 347 -8.87 13.38 9.08
CA THR A 347 -8.52 13.79 7.71
C THR A 347 -7.05 14.15 7.57
N GLN A 348 -6.51 13.95 6.36
CA GLN A 348 -5.23 14.51 5.94
C GLN A 348 -5.39 15.79 5.12
N LYS A 349 -6.61 16.06 4.60
CA LYS A 349 -6.88 17.22 3.74
C LYS A 349 -7.08 18.48 4.57
N ASN A 350 -6.70 19.61 3.99
CA ASN A 350 -7.04 20.92 4.54
C ASN A 350 -8.51 21.23 4.24
N LEU A 351 -9.38 21.05 5.23
CA LEU A 351 -10.82 21.28 5.06
C LEU A 351 -11.15 22.74 4.71
N ILE A 352 -10.34 23.71 5.14
CA ILE A 352 -10.54 25.14 4.82
C ILE A 352 -10.36 25.36 3.31
N GLU A 353 -9.35 24.75 2.70
CA GLU A 353 -9.15 24.81 1.25
C GLU A 353 -10.28 24.14 0.49
N LEU A 354 -10.80 23.01 0.98
CA LEU A 354 -11.95 22.33 0.38
C LEU A 354 -13.22 23.17 0.46
N VAL A 355 -13.42 23.91 1.56
CA VAL A 355 -14.53 24.88 1.69
C VAL A 355 -14.38 26.00 0.65
N GLN A 356 -13.19 26.57 0.50
CA GLN A 356 -12.93 27.63 -0.50
C GLN A 356 -13.17 27.15 -1.94
N ARG A 357 -12.93 25.88 -2.24
CA ARG A 357 -13.19 25.26 -3.55
C ARG A 357 -14.66 24.83 -3.74
N GLY A 358 -15.49 24.90 -2.70
CA GLY A 358 -16.88 24.42 -2.73
C GLY A 358 -17.01 22.87 -2.69
N GLU A 359 -15.93 22.17 -2.39
CA GLU A 359 -15.90 20.70 -2.27
C GLU A 359 -16.34 20.21 -0.89
N PHE A 360 -16.25 21.06 0.11
CA PHE A 360 -16.73 20.81 1.47
C PHE A 360 -17.63 21.93 1.95
N ARG A 361 -18.71 21.60 2.64
CA ARG A 361 -19.67 22.59 3.14
C ARG A 361 -19.12 23.35 4.34
N GLU A 362 -19.27 24.67 4.31
CA GLU A 362 -18.80 25.56 5.37
C GLU A 362 -19.53 25.33 6.71
N ASP A 363 -20.85 25.10 6.64
CA ASP A 363 -21.68 24.84 7.84
C ASP A 363 -21.29 23.53 8.54
N LEU A 364 -20.99 22.47 7.77
CA LEU A 364 -20.48 21.21 8.30
C LEU A 364 -19.07 21.40 8.92
N PHE A 365 -18.19 22.15 8.25
CA PHE A 365 -16.86 22.44 8.78
C PHE A 365 -16.92 23.04 10.18
N TYR A 366 -17.71 24.10 10.37
CA TYR A 366 -17.84 24.74 11.69
C TYR A 366 -18.46 23.81 12.74
N ARG A 367 -19.33 22.89 12.34
CA ARG A 367 -19.95 21.94 13.27
C ARG A 367 -18.98 20.83 13.70
N LEU A 368 -18.02 20.45 12.85
CA LEU A 368 -16.96 19.47 13.13
C LEU A 368 -15.76 20.09 13.85
N ASN A 369 -15.40 21.30 13.52
CA ASN A 369 -14.20 21.99 14.03
C ASN A 369 -14.40 22.64 15.41
N VAL A 370 -15.07 21.90 16.33
CA VAL A 370 -15.28 22.36 17.71
C VAL A 370 -14.07 22.02 18.58
N LEU A 371 -13.63 20.78 18.52
CA LEU A 371 -12.41 20.31 19.18
C LEU A 371 -11.45 19.78 18.11
N THR A 372 -10.23 20.31 18.08
CA THR A 372 -9.26 19.91 17.04
C THR A 372 -7.96 19.46 17.64
N LEU A 373 -7.43 18.33 17.11
CA LEU A 373 -6.10 17.79 17.38
C LEU A 373 -5.31 17.72 16.09
N GLN A 374 -4.08 18.19 16.10
CA GLN A 374 -3.19 18.14 14.96
C GLN A 374 -2.01 17.20 15.24
N LEU A 375 -1.94 16.06 14.54
CA LEU A 375 -0.84 15.12 14.67
C LEU A 375 0.34 15.56 13.81
N PRO A 376 1.53 15.71 14.40
CA PRO A 376 2.73 16.01 13.62
C PRO A 376 3.14 14.80 12.77
N PRO A 377 3.62 15.03 11.55
CA PRO A 377 4.22 13.97 10.75
C PRO A 377 5.50 13.42 11.40
N LEU A 378 5.91 12.22 11.04
CA LEU A 378 7.04 11.53 11.68
C LEU A 378 8.37 12.28 11.50
N ARG A 379 8.55 13.00 10.38
CA ARG A 379 9.69 13.88 10.12
C ARG A 379 9.86 15.01 11.15
N ASP A 380 8.76 15.47 11.76
CA ASP A 380 8.75 16.52 12.79
C ASP A 380 8.92 15.98 14.21
N ARG A 381 8.98 14.64 14.36
CA ARG A 381 9.17 13.95 15.65
C ARG A 381 10.27 12.87 15.59
N PRO A 382 11.50 13.23 15.20
CA PRO A 382 12.58 12.27 14.99
C PRO A 382 12.95 11.47 16.25
N GLN A 383 12.72 12.04 17.45
CA GLN A 383 12.98 11.35 18.72
C GLN A 383 12.01 10.19 19.00
N ASP A 384 10.85 10.15 18.33
CA ASP A 384 9.88 9.06 18.45
C ASP A 384 10.23 7.87 17.55
N ILE A 385 11.12 8.05 16.53
CA ILE A 385 11.41 7.03 15.51
C ILE A 385 12.04 5.78 16.13
N LEU A 386 13.07 5.94 16.98
CA LEU A 386 13.75 4.80 17.58
C LEU A 386 12.85 4.04 18.57
N PRO A 387 12.15 4.69 19.50
CA PRO A 387 11.19 3.99 20.37
C PRO A 387 10.07 3.28 19.59
N LEU A 388 9.57 3.87 18.51
CA LEU A 388 8.61 3.22 17.61
C LEU A 388 9.22 1.99 16.94
N THR A 389 10.47 2.09 16.48
CA THR A 389 11.20 0.98 15.86
C THR A 389 11.37 -0.16 16.83
N GLU A 390 11.84 0.12 18.04
CA GLU A 390 12.03 -0.89 19.09
C GLU A 390 10.71 -1.60 19.46
N MET A 391 9.63 -0.84 19.60
CA MET A 391 8.31 -1.37 19.88
C MET A 391 7.83 -2.30 18.74
N PHE A 392 7.97 -1.89 17.47
CA PHE A 392 7.54 -2.71 16.35
C PHE A 392 8.40 -3.97 16.19
N VAL A 393 9.73 -3.84 16.31
CA VAL A 393 10.64 -4.99 16.24
C VAL A 393 10.34 -6.00 17.34
N ALA A 394 10.12 -5.54 18.58
CA ALA A 394 9.75 -6.39 19.69
C ALA A 394 8.45 -7.14 19.42
N ARG A 395 7.41 -6.40 19.01
CA ARG A 395 6.09 -6.98 18.74
C ARG A 395 6.13 -8.00 17.59
N PHE A 396 6.81 -7.68 16.49
CA PHE A 396 6.90 -8.61 15.35
C PHE A 396 7.73 -9.84 15.67
N ALA A 397 8.83 -9.70 16.46
CA ALA A 397 9.60 -10.83 16.92
C ALA A 397 8.76 -11.78 17.79
N ASP A 398 7.97 -11.21 18.72
CA ASP A 398 7.06 -11.98 19.58
C ASP A 398 5.95 -12.67 18.76
N GLU A 399 5.33 -11.97 17.78
CA GLU A 399 4.28 -12.51 16.88
C GLU A 399 4.80 -13.68 16.00
N GLN A 400 6.08 -13.66 15.65
CA GLN A 400 6.71 -14.71 14.82
C GLN A 400 7.45 -15.78 15.63
N GLY A 401 7.52 -15.64 16.93
CA GLY A 401 8.23 -16.56 17.81
C GLY A 401 9.76 -16.58 17.58
N MET A 402 10.32 -15.47 17.07
CA MET A 402 11.75 -15.32 16.81
C MET A 402 12.45 -14.50 17.90
N ALA A 403 13.76 -14.72 18.05
CA ALA A 403 14.56 -13.90 18.95
C ALA A 403 14.61 -12.44 18.42
N ARG A 404 14.50 -11.45 19.32
CA ARG A 404 14.56 -10.03 18.96
C ARG A 404 15.93 -9.69 18.39
N PRO A 405 16.01 -9.22 17.13
CA PRO A 405 17.28 -8.82 16.55
C PRO A 405 17.78 -7.51 17.16
N ARG A 406 19.08 -7.33 17.15
CA ARG A 406 19.72 -6.07 17.53
C ARG A 406 19.61 -5.06 16.40
N LEU A 407 19.41 -3.80 16.72
CA LEU A 407 19.46 -2.70 15.76
C LEU A 407 20.92 -2.22 15.64
N SER A 408 21.47 -2.20 14.43
CA SER A 408 22.82 -1.67 14.23
C SER A 408 22.83 -0.14 14.44
N PRO A 409 23.93 0.46 14.97
CA PRO A 409 24.04 1.92 15.11
C PRO A 409 23.85 2.67 13.79
N GLN A 410 24.29 2.06 12.68
CA GLN A 410 24.10 2.61 11.33
C GLN A 410 22.63 2.66 10.92
N LEU A 411 21.85 1.63 11.29
CA LEU A 411 20.42 1.60 11.08
C LEU A 411 19.71 2.71 11.85
N ASN A 412 20.05 2.91 13.12
CA ASN A 412 19.47 3.97 13.94
C ASN A 412 19.67 5.34 13.32
N ALA A 413 20.89 5.63 12.84
CA ALA A 413 21.20 6.88 12.13
C ALA A 413 20.45 7.01 10.81
N PHE A 414 20.27 5.91 10.07
CA PHE A 414 19.53 5.88 8.81
C PHE A 414 18.04 6.16 9.04
N LEU A 415 17.40 5.45 9.97
CA LEU A 415 15.97 5.60 10.27
C LEU A 415 15.62 7.02 10.72
N THR A 416 16.49 7.64 11.54
CA THR A 416 16.28 9.00 12.04
C THR A 416 16.43 10.09 10.97
N ARG A 417 17.25 9.85 9.93
CA ARG A 417 17.48 10.81 8.84
C ARG A 417 16.45 10.73 7.72
N TYR A 418 15.75 9.60 7.59
CA TYR A 418 14.78 9.42 6.52
C TYR A 418 13.49 10.18 6.82
N ALA A 419 12.90 10.82 5.80
CA ALA A 419 11.74 11.71 5.96
C ALA A 419 10.41 11.00 6.25
N TRP A 420 10.32 9.70 6.00
CA TRP A 420 9.12 8.88 6.22
C TRP A 420 7.83 9.48 5.65
N PRO A 421 7.70 9.68 4.33
CA PRO A 421 6.50 10.28 3.73
C PRO A 421 5.21 9.53 4.05
N GLY A 422 5.26 8.22 4.26
CA GLY A 422 4.13 7.40 4.75
C GLY A 422 4.09 7.25 6.27
N ASN A 423 4.83 8.09 7.00
CA ASN A 423 4.83 8.18 8.46
C ASN A 423 5.04 6.83 9.17
N VAL A 424 4.34 6.61 10.29
CA VAL A 424 4.44 5.39 11.12
C VAL A 424 4.00 4.15 10.35
N ARG A 425 3.04 4.26 9.44
CA ARG A 425 2.59 3.14 8.61
C ARG A 425 3.71 2.64 7.69
N GLN A 426 4.47 3.54 7.08
CA GLN A 426 5.62 3.18 6.24
C GLN A 426 6.74 2.57 7.08
N LEU A 427 7.09 3.19 8.22
CA LEU A 427 8.11 2.66 9.15
C LEU A 427 7.75 1.23 9.58
N LYS A 428 6.53 1.01 10.06
CA LYS A 428 6.02 -0.31 10.44
C LYS A 428 6.17 -1.34 9.30
N ASN A 429 5.72 -0.99 8.09
CA ASN A 429 5.76 -1.90 6.95
C ASN A 429 7.19 -2.21 6.47
N ALA A 430 8.10 -1.23 6.55
CA ALA A 430 9.51 -1.42 6.22
C ALA A 430 10.19 -2.37 7.19
N LEU A 431 9.97 -2.18 8.49
CA LEU A 431 10.50 -3.05 9.55
C LEU A 431 9.92 -4.48 9.45
N TYR A 432 8.63 -4.61 9.22
CA TYR A 432 7.99 -5.92 9.05
C TYR A 432 8.61 -6.70 7.89
N ARG A 433 8.79 -6.06 6.72
CA ARG A 433 9.46 -6.69 5.56
C ARG A 433 10.89 -7.08 5.87
N ALA A 434 11.64 -6.20 6.53
CA ALA A 434 13.02 -6.47 6.89
C ALA A 434 13.14 -7.67 7.85
N LEU A 435 12.26 -7.77 8.84
CA LEU A 435 12.25 -8.88 9.80
C LEU A 435 11.86 -10.22 9.18
N THR A 436 10.93 -10.23 8.21
CA THR A 436 10.56 -11.47 7.50
C THR A 436 11.65 -12.02 6.59
N GLN A 437 12.62 -11.19 6.20
CA GLN A 437 13.74 -11.56 5.31
C GLN A 437 15.08 -11.60 6.03
N LEU A 438 15.09 -11.39 7.36
CA LEU A 438 16.32 -11.26 8.14
C LEU A 438 17.04 -12.61 8.25
N GLU A 439 18.25 -12.68 7.70
CA GLU A 439 19.20 -13.77 7.92
C GLU A 439 20.20 -13.35 9.01
N GLY A 440 19.93 -13.73 10.28
CA GLY A 440 20.81 -13.44 11.39
C GLY A 440 20.15 -12.71 12.58
N TYR A 441 20.98 -12.12 13.45
CA TYR A 441 20.52 -11.52 14.73
C TYR A 441 20.65 -10.00 14.76
N GLU A 442 21.03 -9.34 13.67
CA GLU A 442 21.25 -7.90 13.62
C GLU A 442 20.59 -7.29 12.37
N LEU A 443 19.71 -6.31 12.60
CA LEU A 443 19.04 -5.55 11.54
C LEU A 443 19.92 -4.35 11.11
N ARG A 444 20.17 -4.23 9.81
CA ARG A 444 21.08 -3.26 9.20
C ARG A 444 20.33 -2.38 8.18
N PRO A 445 20.89 -1.22 7.77
CA PRO A 445 20.27 -0.34 6.76
C PRO A 445 19.95 -1.05 5.44
N GLN A 446 20.76 -2.01 5.02
CA GLN A 446 20.57 -2.78 3.78
C GLN A 446 19.36 -3.69 3.79
N ASP A 447 18.87 -4.06 4.98
CA ASP A 447 17.70 -4.92 5.16
C ASP A 447 16.39 -4.11 5.03
N ILE A 448 16.48 -2.77 5.10
CA ILE A 448 15.34 -1.86 4.96
C ILE A 448 15.12 -1.52 3.49
N VAL A 449 14.11 -2.13 2.89
CA VAL A 449 13.70 -1.83 1.51
C VAL A 449 12.70 -0.68 1.51
N LEU A 450 13.12 0.47 0.98
CA LEU A 450 12.26 1.66 0.81
C LEU A 450 11.92 1.87 -0.67
N PRO A 451 10.75 2.41 -0.99
CA PRO A 451 10.43 2.83 -2.34
C PRO A 451 11.45 3.89 -2.82
N GLU A 452 11.96 3.74 -4.04
CA GLU A 452 12.93 4.69 -4.61
C GLU A 452 12.42 6.14 -4.69
N GLN A 453 11.11 6.32 -4.80
CA GLN A 453 10.44 7.64 -4.82
C GLN A 453 10.55 8.43 -3.50
N ALA A 454 10.87 7.78 -2.39
CA ALA A 454 11.03 8.46 -1.09
C ALA A 454 12.39 9.20 -0.97
N LEU A 455 13.14 9.23 -2.03
CA LEU A 455 14.37 10.02 -2.18
C LEU A 455 14.14 11.33 -2.97
N ASP A 456 12.90 11.72 -3.16
CA ASP A 456 12.61 13.06 -3.63
C ASP A 456 13.25 14.05 -2.65
N VAL A 457 14.31 14.67 -3.14
CA VAL A 457 14.72 15.97 -2.64
C VAL A 457 13.50 16.85 -2.87
N SER A 458 12.65 17.00 -1.87
CA SER A 458 11.74 18.14 -1.86
C SER A 458 12.67 19.34 -1.94
N LEU A 459 12.84 19.85 -3.15
CA LEU A 459 13.34 21.19 -3.37
C LEU A 459 12.23 22.06 -2.77
N GLY A 460 12.31 22.33 -1.45
CA GLY A 460 11.49 23.34 -0.82
C GLY A 460 11.69 24.64 -1.60
N ASP A 461 10.71 25.51 -1.61
CA ASP A 461 10.81 26.80 -2.30
C ASP A 461 12.11 27.53 -1.95
N GLU A 462 12.66 27.37 -0.74
CA GLU A 462 14.00 27.85 -0.33
C GLU A 462 15.16 27.29 -1.17
N ALA A 463 15.04 26.09 -1.73
CA ALA A 463 16.08 25.50 -2.58
C ALA A 463 16.07 26.09 -4.00
N LEU A 464 14.97 26.70 -4.40
CA LEU A 464 14.79 27.40 -5.69
C LEU A 464 15.03 28.92 -5.57
N GLU A 465 15.32 29.45 -4.38
CA GLU A 465 15.70 30.84 -4.20
C GLU A 465 17.14 31.10 -4.65
N GLY A 466 17.34 32.18 -5.40
CA GLY A 466 18.65 32.65 -5.86
C GLY A 466 18.81 32.63 -7.38
N THR A 467 20.05 32.85 -7.85
CA THR A 467 20.37 32.82 -9.29
C THR A 467 20.36 31.38 -9.83
N LEU A 468 20.17 31.23 -11.13
CA LEU A 468 20.19 29.92 -11.80
C LEU A 468 21.49 29.12 -11.48
N ASP A 469 22.63 29.82 -11.43
CA ASP A 469 23.91 29.19 -11.09
C ASP A 469 23.93 28.69 -9.63
N GLN A 470 23.35 29.42 -8.70
CA GLN A 470 23.26 29.01 -7.29
C GLN A 470 22.32 27.80 -7.11
N ILE A 471 21.19 27.80 -7.81
CA ILE A 471 20.24 26.70 -7.81
C ILE A 471 20.89 25.45 -8.41
N THR A 472 21.54 25.58 -9.57
CA THR A 472 22.22 24.47 -10.25
C THR A 472 23.36 23.91 -9.41
N SER A 473 24.16 24.77 -8.79
CA SER A 473 25.27 24.35 -7.90
C SER A 473 24.78 23.60 -6.66
N ARG A 474 23.66 24.04 -6.05
CA ARG A 474 23.04 23.31 -4.94
C ARG A 474 22.53 21.93 -5.37
N PHE A 475 21.89 21.85 -6.53
CA PHE A 475 21.40 20.59 -7.09
C PHE A 475 22.53 19.63 -7.45
N GLU A 476 23.57 20.10 -8.13
CA GLU A 476 24.77 19.31 -8.45
C GLU A 476 25.48 18.82 -7.19
N ARG A 477 25.66 19.68 -6.19
CA ARG A 477 26.24 19.30 -4.89
C ARG A 477 25.44 18.18 -4.23
N SER A 478 24.10 18.29 -4.22
CA SER A 478 23.20 17.27 -3.66
C SER A 478 23.37 15.92 -4.36
N ILE A 479 23.36 15.90 -5.70
CA ILE A 479 23.55 14.68 -6.49
C ILE A 479 24.93 14.07 -6.24
N LEU A 480 25.99 14.88 -6.27
CA LEU A 480 27.35 14.40 -6.08
C LEU A 480 27.57 13.85 -4.67
N THR A 481 27.06 14.52 -3.63
CA THR A 481 27.12 14.03 -2.24
C THR A 481 26.49 12.65 -2.11
N ARG A 482 25.35 12.47 -2.73
CA ARG A 482 24.59 11.23 -2.69
C ARG A 482 25.28 10.10 -3.45
N LEU A 483 25.67 10.36 -4.68
CA LEU A 483 26.33 9.36 -5.51
C LEU A 483 27.73 9.00 -5.01
N TYR A 484 28.43 9.92 -4.35
CA TYR A 484 29.76 9.67 -3.77
C TYR A 484 29.72 8.64 -2.63
N LEU A 485 28.60 8.57 -1.88
CA LEU A 485 28.38 7.52 -0.86
C LEU A 485 28.32 6.11 -1.50
N SER A 486 27.66 5.99 -2.64
CA SER A 486 27.52 4.71 -3.36
C SER A 486 28.72 4.40 -4.28
N TYR A 487 29.41 5.43 -4.76
CA TYR A 487 30.56 5.34 -5.67
C TYR A 487 31.75 6.16 -5.15
N PRO A 488 32.45 5.71 -4.09
CA PRO A 488 33.49 6.49 -3.42
C PRO A 488 34.77 6.71 -4.25
N SER A 489 34.79 6.29 -5.50
CA SER A 489 35.88 6.49 -6.46
C SER A 489 35.46 7.48 -7.54
N THR A 490 36.25 8.55 -7.72
CA THR A 490 36.04 9.56 -8.77
C THR A 490 35.96 8.96 -10.17
N ARG A 491 36.69 7.86 -10.46
CA ARG A 491 36.62 7.13 -11.73
C ARG A 491 35.31 6.40 -11.92
N LYS A 492 34.83 5.72 -10.88
CA LYS A 492 33.54 5.02 -10.92
C LYS A 492 32.37 6.00 -11.03
N LEU A 493 32.43 7.11 -10.31
CA LEU A 493 31.45 8.19 -10.36
C LEU A 493 31.38 8.86 -11.73
N ALA A 494 32.58 9.18 -12.33
CA ALA A 494 32.67 9.73 -13.67
C ALA A 494 32.05 8.81 -14.73
N LYS A 495 32.33 7.49 -14.65
CA LYS A 495 31.73 6.49 -15.54
C LYS A 495 30.21 6.40 -15.36
N ARG A 496 29.70 6.50 -14.13
CA ARG A 496 28.26 6.46 -13.82
C ARG A 496 27.51 7.68 -14.37
N LEU A 497 28.16 8.86 -14.31
CA LEU A 497 27.54 10.13 -14.74
C LEU A 497 27.82 10.49 -16.21
N GLY A 498 28.59 9.70 -16.93
CA GLY A 498 28.93 9.95 -18.33
C GLY A 498 29.81 11.18 -18.55
N VAL A 499 30.59 11.61 -17.54
CA VAL A 499 31.46 12.79 -17.60
C VAL A 499 32.93 12.42 -17.39
N SER A 500 33.85 13.34 -17.72
CA SER A 500 35.26 13.07 -17.54
C SER A 500 35.67 12.99 -16.06
N HIS A 501 36.67 12.16 -15.75
CA HIS A 501 37.22 12.03 -14.41
C HIS A 501 37.69 13.38 -13.84
N THR A 502 38.29 14.22 -14.69
CA THR A 502 38.78 15.57 -14.31
C THR A 502 37.61 16.49 -13.94
N ALA A 503 36.51 16.44 -14.68
CA ALA A 503 35.32 17.23 -14.37
C ALA A 503 34.73 16.85 -13.00
N ILE A 504 34.61 15.56 -12.70
CA ILE A 504 34.13 15.09 -11.38
C ILE A 504 35.10 15.48 -10.26
N ALA A 505 36.39 15.32 -10.47
CA ALA A 505 37.41 15.69 -9.46
C ALA A 505 37.37 17.19 -9.12
N ASN A 506 37.17 18.04 -10.12
CA ASN A 506 37.03 19.48 -9.92
C ASN A 506 35.75 19.83 -9.17
N LYS A 507 34.60 19.27 -9.57
CA LYS A 507 33.32 19.49 -8.89
C LYS A 507 33.31 18.98 -7.45
N LEU A 508 33.90 17.82 -7.18
CA LEU A 508 34.04 17.32 -5.81
C LEU A 508 34.91 18.24 -4.94
N ARG A 509 35.95 18.84 -5.51
CA ARG A 509 36.81 19.80 -4.82
C ARG A 509 36.05 21.11 -4.57
N GLU A 510 35.35 21.63 -5.57
CA GLU A 510 34.54 22.85 -5.51
C GLU A 510 33.47 22.77 -4.42
N TYR A 511 32.80 21.60 -4.30
CA TYR A 511 31.76 21.37 -3.31
C TYR A 511 32.28 20.85 -1.95
N GLY A 512 33.61 20.73 -1.76
CA GLY A 512 34.21 20.23 -0.52
C GLY A 512 33.94 18.76 -0.24
N LEU A 513 33.63 17.98 -1.29
CA LEU A 513 33.33 16.55 -1.22
C LEU A 513 34.59 15.78 -1.64
N GLY A 514 35.29 15.09 -0.74
CA GLY A 514 36.42 14.24 -1.09
C GLY A 514 37.77 14.58 -0.45
N GLN A 515 37.79 15.48 0.54
CA GLN A 515 38.95 15.59 1.41
C GLN A 515 38.99 14.37 2.35
N LYS A 516 40.01 13.52 2.23
CA LYS A 516 40.41 12.62 3.30
C LYS A 516 40.63 13.47 4.55
N ARG A 517 39.92 13.19 5.64
CA ARG A 517 40.36 13.59 6.97
C ARG A 517 41.78 13.06 7.13
N THR A 518 42.75 13.92 7.05
CA THR A 518 44.07 13.67 7.62
C THR A 518 43.87 13.55 9.11
N GLU A 519 43.98 12.35 9.63
CA GLU A 519 44.26 12.11 11.04
C GLU A 519 45.53 12.89 11.34
N SER A 520 45.41 13.86 12.22
CA SER A 520 46.56 14.48 12.90
C SER A 520 46.26 14.43 14.38
N GLU A 521 47.06 13.59 15.03
CA GLU A 521 47.52 13.61 16.43
C GLU A 521 46.49 13.83 17.56
#